data_d21023e0b1a2ca043a2e5f90e34fbf6e
#
_entry.id   d21023e0b1a2ca043a2e5f90e34fbf6e
#
_cell.length_a   1.000
_cell.length_b   1.000
_cell.length_c   1.000
_cell.angle_alpha   90.00
_cell.angle_beta   90.00
_cell.angle_gamma   90.00
#
_symmetry.space_group_name_H-M   'P 1'
#
loop_
_entity.id
_entity.type
_entity.pdbx_description
1 polymer ?
#
loop_
_entity_poly.entity_id
_entity_poly.type
_entity_poly.pdbx_seq_one_letter_code
_entity_poly.pdbx_strand_id
1 'polypeptide(L)'
;MNLKISRYSLWCVIGLNTKSIFYSMAYLRVKSIRDQKYLYLVKSSWDSKKKTSKQSIIKYLGIESDVTISDIPENFRDSEKIIDYFMNQKYFHPTVQNEITKKLQKDLLASFKNGDYVEANSLLESYKKIYGFESFLTDVLIPLIEEIESLGYSKKIDLGTQTTCYNALQDLLNLILETNSTNLKKKKILICVPYGEQHTFGTKVLESQLSSTGNIVYNLSPFTPISSIMESIEYNNPDCIFVSITLDENILSAKRMIQKINDKYAIPIIVGGQAVKNDSENWNASIGQNLSLAKILKLIQSKKSEILQIV
;
A
#
# COMPACT_ATOMS: atom_id res chain seq x y z
N MET A 1 27.15 -5.67 -14.59
CA MET A 1 27.29 -6.02 -13.16
C MET A 1 25.88 -5.94 -12.58
N ASN A 2 25.19 -7.12 -12.53
CA ASN A 2 23.76 -7.21 -12.21
C ASN A 2 23.59 -7.22 -10.69
N LEU A 3 23.09 -6.13 -10.13
CA LEU A 3 22.63 -6.08 -8.74
C LEU A 3 21.23 -6.73 -8.67
N LYS A 4 21.19 -7.98 -8.25
CA LYS A 4 19.97 -8.63 -7.75
C LYS A 4 19.56 -7.92 -6.46
N ILE A 5 18.60 -7.01 -6.54
CA ILE A 5 17.93 -6.48 -5.35
C ILE A 5 16.99 -7.58 -4.87
N SER A 6 17.39 -8.23 -3.78
CA SER A 6 16.61 -9.24 -3.09
C SER A 6 15.34 -8.62 -2.51
N ARG A 7 14.18 -9.10 -2.93
CA ARG A 7 12.86 -8.77 -2.37
C ARG A 7 12.69 -9.17 -0.89
N TYR A 8 13.71 -9.74 -0.28
CA TYR A 8 13.70 -10.26 1.10
C TYR A 8 13.81 -9.19 2.19
N SER A 9 14.02 -7.91 1.85
CA SER A 9 14.25 -6.87 2.87
C SER A 9 12.98 -6.25 3.48
N LEU A 10 11.79 -6.58 2.99
CA LEU A 10 10.53 -5.97 3.48
C LEU A 10 9.91 -6.66 4.71
N TRP A 11 10.34 -7.86 5.05
CA TRP A 11 9.71 -8.68 6.10
C TRP A 11 10.45 -8.70 7.46
N CYS A 12 11.58 -8.02 7.56
CA CYS A 12 12.45 -8.12 8.75
C CYS A 12 12.27 -7.02 9.81
N VAL A 13 11.21 -6.24 9.83
CA VAL A 13 11.03 -5.15 10.83
C VAL A 13 9.66 -5.23 11.53
N ILE A 14 9.29 -6.44 11.97
CA ILE A 14 8.36 -6.57 13.10
C ILE A 14 9.16 -7.24 14.21
N GLY A 15 9.64 -6.42 15.14
CA GLY A 15 10.31 -6.88 16.35
C GLY A 15 9.34 -7.69 17.20
N LEU A 16 9.36 -9.00 17.06
CA LEU A 16 8.69 -9.92 17.96
C LEU A 16 9.67 -10.40 19.02
N ASN A 17 9.29 -10.12 20.24
CA ASN A 17 9.83 -10.61 21.49
C ASN A 17 10.16 -12.11 21.40
N THR A 18 11.46 -12.46 21.53
CA THR A 18 11.94 -13.83 21.52
C THR A 18 11.51 -14.56 22.78
N LYS A 19 10.33 -15.16 22.75
CA LYS A 19 10.07 -16.37 23.51
C LYS A 19 10.25 -17.54 22.53
N SER A 20 11.18 -18.42 22.84
CA SER A 20 11.50 -19.63 22.09
C SER A 20 10.23 -20.46 21.89
N ILE A 21 9.57 -20.28 20.76
CA ILE A 21 8.54 -21.17 20.27
C ILE A 21 9.26 -22.13 19.35
N PHE A 22 9.27 -23.39 19.69
CA PHE A 22 9.63 -24.49 18.79
C PHE A 22 8.80 -24.34 17.52
N TYR A 23 9.37 -23.76 16.47
CA TYR A 23 8.74 -23.71 15.15
C TYR A 23 8.57 -25.14 14.66
N SER A 24 7.38 -25.68 14.82
CA SER A 24 7.03 -26.91 14.16
C SER A 24 7.06 -26.63 12.66
N MET A 25 7.95 -27.30 11.94
CA MET A 25 8.10 -27.13 10.50
C MET A 25 6.81 -27.55 9.78
N ALA A 26 5.91 -26.57 9.59
CA ALA A 26 4.74 -26.75 8.74
C ALA A 26 5.12 -26.43 7.28
N TYR A 27 4.58 -27.19 6.34
CA TYR A 27 4.79 -27.02 4.91
C TYR A 27 3.58 -27.53 4.12
N LEU A 28 3.52 -27.17 2.85
CA LEU A 28 2.46 -27.60 1.95
C LEU A 28 2.87 -28.89 1.24
N ARG A 29 1.94 -29.85 1.18
CA ARG A 29 2.13 -31.13 0.50
C ARG A 29 1.05 -31.30 -0.56
N VAL A 30 1.47 -31.50 -1.82
CA VAL A 30 0.60 -31.84 -2.92
C VAL A 30 0.40 -33.36 -2.95
N LYS A 31 -0.84 -33.80 -3.17
CA LYS A 31 -1.21 -35.20 -3.42
C LYS A 31 -2.03 -35.27 -4.71
N SER A 32 -1.54 -36.03 -5.68
CA SER A 32 -2.28 -36.28 -6.94
C SER A 32 -3.21 -37.48 -6.77
N ILE A 33 -4.47 -37.30 -7.15
CA ILE A 33 -5.51 -38.34 -7.16
C ILE A 33 -6.28 -38.21 -8.49
N ARG A 34 -6.22 -39.19 -9.36
CA ARG A 34 -6.93 -39.20 -10.66
C ARG A 34 -6.74 -37.90 -11.45
N ASP A 35 -5.50 -37.53 -11.75
CA ASP A 35 -5.09 -36.32 -12.50
C ASP A 35 -5.43 -34.99 -11.85
N GLN A 36 -5.99 -35.01 -10.66
CA GLN A 36 -6.24 -33.79 -9.89
C GLN A 36 -5.28 -33.67 -8.69
N LYS A 37 -4.74 -32.49 -8.48
CA LYS A 37 -3.81 -32.20 -7.40
C LYS A 37 -4.55 -31.55 -6.24
N TYR A 38 -4.30 -32.05 -5.03
CA TYR A 38 -4.89 -31.59 -3.78
C TYR A 38 -3.81 -31.11 -2.84
N LEU A 39 -4.07 -30.00 -2.13
CA LEU A 39 -3.14 -29.37 -1.23
C LEU A 39 -3.50 -29.62 0.22
N TYR A 40 -2.48 -29.97 1.01
CA TYR A 40 -2.58 -30.22 2.44
C TYR A 40 -1.53 -29.40 3.19
N LEU A 41 -1.94 -28.77 4.29
CA LEU A 41 -1.03 -28.21 5.29
C LEU A 41 -0.62 -29.36 6.22
N VAL A 42 0.66 -29.63 6.28
CA VAL A 42 1.22 -30.73 7.08
C VAL A 42 2.30 -30.22 8.02
N LYS A 43 2.45 -30.88 9.16
CA LYS A 43 3.47 -30.65 10.16
C LYS A 43 4.39 -31.86 10.24
N SER A 44 5.70 -31.61 10.28
CA SER A 44 6.69 -32.64 10.56
C SER A 44 7.15 -32.53 12.00
N SER A 45 7.16 -33.65 12.71
CA SER A 45 7.72 -33.78 14.06
C SER A 45 8.70 -34.94 14.11
N TRP A 46 9.79 -34.76 14.82
CA TRP A 46 10.80 -35.82 15.00
C TRP A 46 10.37 -36.77 16.13
N ASP A 47 10.26 -38.04 15.85
CA ASP A 47 10.06 -39.10 16.84
C ASP A 47 11.42 -39.64 17.29
N SER A 48 11.87 -39.18 18.45
CA SER A 48 13.17 -39.55 19.02
C SER A 48 13.28 -41.02 19.39
N LYS A 49 12.14 -41.71 19.66
CA LYS A 49 12.12 -43.13 19.95
C LYS A 49 12.32 -43.99 18.72
N LYS A 50 11.70 -43.59 17.61
CA LYS A 50 11.79 -44.32 16.34
C LYS A 50 12.88 -43.78 15.41
N LYS A 51 13.57 -42.71 15.78
CA LYS A 51 14.58 -42.00 14.96
C LYS A 51 14.07 -41.69 13.54
N THR A 52 12.78 -41.34 13.41
CA THR A 52 12.13 -41.05 12.13
C THR A 52 11.28 -39.77 12.22
N SER A 53 11.10 -39.11 11.09
CA SER A 53 10.20 -37.98 11.00
C SER A 53 8.75 -38.46 10.82
N LYS A 54 7.85 -38.03 11.69
CA LYS A 54 6.40 -38.29 11.60
C LYS A 54 5.69 -37.07 11.01
N GLN A 55 4.90 -37.28 9.97
CA GLN A 55 4.08 -36.24 9.36
C GLN A 55 2.65 -36.36 9.87
N SER A 56 2.04 -35.22 10.18
CA SER A 56 0.63 -35.12 10.53
C SER A 56 -0.03 -34.03 9.68
N ILE A 57 -1.24 -34.32 9.17
CA ILE A 57 -2.04 -33.36 8.44
C ILE A 57 -2.66 -32.38 9.46
N ILE A 58 -2.44 -31.08 9.24
CA ILE A 58 -3.05 -30.02 10.04
C ILE A 58 -4.40 -29.63 9.41
N LYS A 59 -4.42 -29.43 8.08
CA LYS A 59 -5.63 -29.01 7.34
C LYS A 59 -5.59 -29.52 5.91
N TYR A 60 -6.72 -29.99 5.41
CA TYR A 60 -6.97 -30.14 4.00
C TYR A 60 -7.38 -28.79 3.42
N LEU A 61 -6.73 -28.32 2.37
CA LEU A 61 -6.94 -26.98 1.81
C LEU A 61 -7.81 -26.98 0.56
N GLY A 62 -7.88 -28.10 -0.17
CA GLY A 62 -8.68 -28.20 -1.38
C GLY A 62 -7.86 -28.56 -2.61
N ILE A 63 -8.39 -28.22 -3.79
CA ILE A 63 -7.71 -28.40 -5.07
C ILE A 63 -6.57 -27.38 -5.16
N GLU A 64 -5.37 -27.83 -5.58
CA GLU A 64 -4.16 -27.02 -5.62
C GLU A 64 -4.33 -25.69 -6.37
N SER A 65 -5.07 -25.70 -7.49
CA SER A 65 -5.33 -24.51 -8.33
C SER A 65 -6.18 -23.45 -7.64
N ASP A 66 -6.98 -23.84 -6.65
CA ASP A 66 -8.00 -22.99 -6.04
C ASP A 66 -7.55 -22.43 -4.69
N VAL A 67 -6.46 -23.01 -4.14
CA VAL A 67 -5.94 -22.63 -2.81
C VAL A 67 -5.09 -21.37 -2.92
N THR A 68 -5.36 -20.42 -2.04
CA THR A 68 -4.64 -19.16 -1.87
C THR A 68 -3.93 -19.11 -0.52
N ILE A 69 -3.04 -18.14 -0.33
CA ILE A 69 -2.38 -17.94 0.97
C ILE A 69 -3.37 -17.59 2.09
N SER A 70 -4.54 -17.04 1.75
CA SER A 70 -5.60 -16.72 2.71
C SER A 70 -6.29 -17.95 3.29
N ASP A 71 -6.23 -19.11 2.60
CA ASP A 71 -6.78 -20.38 3.08
C ASP A 71 -5.89 -21.05 4.12
N ILE A 72 -4.64 -20.58 4.23
CA ILE A 72 -3.70 -21.00 5.25
C ILE A 72 -4.07 -20.34 6.59
N PRO A 73 -4.14 -21.09 7.70
CA PRO A 73 -4.33 -20.50 9.03
C PRO A 73 -3.24 -19.48 9.35
N GLU A 74 -3.62 -18.33 9.96
CA GLU A 74 -2.75 -17.17 10.19
C GLU A 74 -1.39 -17.51 10.82
N ASN A 75 -1.41 -18.40 11.80
CA ASN A 75 -0.19 -18.84 12.52
C ASN A 75 0.81 -19.61 11.66
N PHE A 76 0.49 -19.93 10.40
CA PHE A 76 1.38 -20.63 9.47
C PHE A 76 1.70 -19.84 8.21
N ARG A 77 1.02 -18.71 7.95
CA ARG A 77 1.20 -17.90 6.72
C ARG A 77 2.63 -17.39 6.56
N ASP A 78 3.30 -17.07 7.68
CA ASP A 78 4.65 -16.52 7.70
C ASP A 78 5.74 -17.61 7.64
N SER A 79 5.37 -18.88 7.46
CA SER A 79 6.34 -19.97 7.30
C SER A 79 7.05 -19.84 5.95
N GLU A 80 8.38 -19.77 5.97
CA GLU A 80 9.24 -19.65 4.78
C GLU A 80 8.88 -20.69 3.71
N LYS A 81 8.69 -21.95 4.10
CA LYS A 81 8.31 -23.03 3.17
C LYS A 81 6.93 -22.87 2.54
N ILE A 82 6.02 -22.21 3.22
CA ILE A 82 4.68 -21.92 2.69
C ILE A 82 4.76 -20.75 1.73
N ILE A 83 5.48 -19.70 2.10
CA ILE A 83 5.74 -18.56 1.23
C ILE A 83 6.43 -19.02 -0.05
N ASP A 84 7.52 -19.80 0.06
CA ASP A 84 8.26 -20.34 -1.09
C ASP A 84 7.38 -21.19 -2.00
N TYR A 85 6.46 -21.97 -1.45
CA TYR A 85 5.53 -22.77 -2.24
C TYR A 85 4.65 -21.88 -3.14
N PHE A 86 4.03 -20.83 -2.56
CA PHE A 86 3.20 -19.91 -3.34
C PHE A 86 4.01 -19.04 -4.30
N MET A 87 5.22 -18.62 -3.91
CA MET A 87 6.12 -17.85 -4.79
C MET A 87 6.60 -18.66 -6.00
N ASN A 88 6.68 -19.97 -5.89
CA ASN A 88 7.05 -20.88 -6.99
C ASN A 88 5.84 -21.34 -7.82
N GLN A 89 4.62 -20.97 -7.42
CA GLN A 89 3.43 -21.28 -8.23
C GLN A 89 3.33 -20.37 -9.46
N LYS A 90 2.56 -20.82 -10.45
CA LYS A 90 2.33 -20.13 -11.72
C LYS A 90 1.95 -18.66 -11.54
N TYR A 91 1.12 -18.34 -10.55
CA TYR A 91 0.62 -16.97 -10.32
C TYR A 91 1.67 -16.00 -9.78
N PHE A 92 2.70 -16.49 -9.08
CA PHE A 92 3.78 -15.67 -8.53
C PHE A 92 5.01 -15.58 -9.45
N HIS A 93 4.95 -16.21 -10.63
CA HIS A 93 5.99 -16.00 -11.64
C HIS A 93 5.91 -14.56 -12.15
N PRO A 94 7.02 -13.78 -12.19
CA PRO A 94 6.99 -12.34 -12.54
C PRO A 94 6.32 -12.05 -13.88
N THR A 95 6.51 -12.90 -14.89
CA THR A 95 5.88 -12.73 -16.21
C THR A 95 4.36 -12.85 -16.12
N VAL A 96 3.85 -13.87 -15.40
CA VAL A 96 2.42 -14.11 -15.23
C VAL A 96 1.79 -13.01 -14.37
N GLN A 97 2.46 -12.57 -13.30
CA GLN A 97 2.01 -11.46 -12.49
C GLN A 97 1.88 -10.18 -13.35
N ASN A 98 2.87 -9.88 -14.20
CA ASN A 98 2.82 -8.72 -15.09
C ASN A 98 1.66 -8.80 -16.10
N GLU A 99 1.40 -9.97 -16.67
CA GLU A 99 0.26 -10.18 -17.59
C GLU A 99 -1.09 -9.98 -16.87
N ILE A 100 -1.25 -10.56 -15.68
CA ILE A 100 -2.46 -10.40 -14.85
C ILE A 100 -2.64 -8.94 -14.47
N THR A 101 -1.57 -8.26 -14.05
CA THR A 101 -1.60 -6.85 -13.67
C THR A 101 -2.04 -5.96 -14.83
N LYS A 102 -1.45 -6.14 -16.03
CA LYS A 102 -1.82 -5.38 -17.23
C LYS A 102 -3.27 -5.63 -17.67
N LYS A 103 -3.71 -6.89 -17.59
CA LYS A 103 -5.11 -7.20 -17.88
C LYS A 103 -6.04 -6.51 -16.90
N LEU A 104 -5.73 -6.60 -15.60
CA LEU A 104 -6.51 -5.95 -14.56
C LEU A 104 -6.57 -4.43 -14.73
N GLN A 105 -5.45 -3.77 -15.05
CA GLN A 105 -5.42 -2.32 -15.32
C GLN A 105 -6.39 -1.96 -16.46
N LYS A 106 -6.37 -2.73 -17.55
CA LYS A 106 -7.29 -2.53 -18.69
C LYS A 106 -8.75 -2.72 -18.29
N ASP A 107 -9.07 -3.77 -17.55
CA ASP A 107 -10.42 -4.08 -17.12
C ASP A 107 -10.93 -3.01 -16.13
N LEU A 108 -10.10 -2.57 -15.18
CA LEU A 108 -10.40 -1.48 -14.25
C LEU A 108 -10.61 -0.15 -14.98
N LEU A 109 -9.78 0.17 -15.98
CA LEU A 109 -9.95 1.39 -16.78
C LEU A 109 -11.31 1.38 -17.50
N ALA A 110 -11.74 0.23 -18.02
CA ALA A 110 -13.04 0.08 -18.65
C ALA A 110 -14.18 0.30 -17.63
N SER A 111 -14.10 -0.34 -16.47
CA SER A 111 -15.08 -0.17 -15.38
C SER A 111 -15.14 1.29 -14.91
N PHE A 112 -14.01 1.95 -14.74
CA PHE A 112 -13.94 3.37 -14.33
C PHE A 112 -14.56 4.31 -15.37
N LYS A 113 -14.30 4.09 -16.67
CA LYS A 113 -14.94 4.89 -17.75
C LYS A 113 -16.46 4.75 -17.76
N ASN A 114 -16.97 3.61 -17.34
CA ASN A 114 -18.40 3.34 -17.24
C ASN A 114 -19.00 3.76 -15.88
N GLY A 115 -18.21 4.22 -14.93
CA GLY A 115 -18.63 4.52 -13.57
C GLY A 115 -19.03 3.27 -12.77
N ASP A 116 -18.57 2.08 -13.18
CA ASP A 116 -18.92 0.80 -12.53
C ASP A 116 -17.92 0.46 -11.42
N TYR A 117 -18.12 1.07 -10.27
CA TYR A 117 -17.31 0.80 -9.08
C TYR A 117 -17.56 -0.60 -8.47
N VAL A 118 -18.71 -1.21 -8.74
CA VAL A 118 -19.04 -2.56 -8.24
C VAL A 118 -18.18 -3.60 -8.94
N GLU A 119 -18.06 -3.53 -10.25
CA GLU A 119 -17.14 -4.36 -11.01
C GLU A 119 -15.69 -4.09 -10.61
N ALA A 120 -15.31 -2.82 -10.49
CA ALA A 120 -13.97 -2.43 -10.06
C ALA A 120 -13.61 -3.02 -8.68
N ASN A 121 -14.54 -3.02 -7.72
CA ASN A 121 -14.34 -3.63 -6.41
C ASN A 121 -14.19 -5.16 -6.49
N SER A 122 -14.97 -5.82 -7.33
CA SER A 122 -14.85 -7.27 -7.55
C SER A 122 -13.48 -7.66 -8.12
N LEU A 123 -12.98 -6.89 -9.06
CA LEU A 123 -11.66 -7.04 -9.65
C LEU A 123 -10.54 -6.82 -8.62
N LEU A 124 -10.66 -5.76 -7.78
CA LEU A 124 -9.75 -5.49 -6.67
C LEU A 124 -9.69 -6.67 -5.71
N GLU A 125 -10.85 -7.14 -5.22
CA GLU A 125 -10.88 -8.22 -4.22
C GLU A 125 -10.28 -9.52 -4.76
N SER A 126 -10.49 -9.81 -6.05
CA SER A 126 -9.90 -10.97 -6.72
C SER A 126 -8.36 -10.89 -6.78
N TYR A 127 -7.81 -9.74 -7.13
CA TYR A 127 -6.37 -9.52 -7.18
C TYR A 127 -5.74 -9.50 -5.78
N LYS A 128 -6.40 -8.79 -4.85
CA LYS A 128 -5.95 -8.66 -3.46
C LYS A 128 -5.80 -10.01 -2.75
N LYS A 129 -6.67 -10.98 -3.03
CA LYS A 129 -6.59 -12.34 -2.49
C LYS A 129 -5.29 -13.06 -2.87
N ILE A 130 -4.74 -12.78 -4.05
CA ILE A 130 -3.55 -13.45 -4.58
C ILE A 130 -2.28 -12.68 -4.23
N TYR A 131 -2.26 -11.38 -4.48
CA TYR A 131 -1.05 -10.55 -4.44
C TYR A 131 -0.99 -9.58 -3.26
N GLY A 132 -2.09 -9.44 -2.53
CA GLY A 132 -2.21 -8.52 -1.41
C GLY A 132 -2.57 -7.08 -1.82
N PHE A 133 -2.97 -6.29 -0.82
CA PHE A 133 -3.43 -4.92 -1.04
C PHE A 133 -2.30 -3.96 -1.44
N GLU A 134 -1.11 -4.12 -0.86
CA GLU A 134 0.04 -3.26 -1.18
C GLU A 134 0.44 -3.41 -2.66
N SER A 135 0.50 -4.66 -3.18
CA SER A 135 0.77 -4.91 -4.60
C SER A 135 -0.33 -4.34 -5.50
N PHE A 136 -1.59 -4.38 -5.08
CA PHE A 136 -2.68 -3.74 -5.82
C PHE A 136 -2.45 -2.22 -5.93
N LEU A 137 -2.11 -1.55 -4.84
CA LEU A 137 -1.86 -0.11 -4.84
C LEU A 137 -0.66 0.26 -5.73
N THR A 138 0.47 -0.43 -5.55
CA THR A 138 1.74 -0.05 -6.21
C THR A 138 1.82 -0.49 -7.66
N ASP A 139 1.35 -1.70 -7.96
CA ASP A 139 1.55 -2.33 -9.27
C ASP A 139 0.35 -2.12 -10.20
N VAL A 140 -0.84 -1.82 -9.66
CA VAL A 140 -2.07 -1.65 -10.43
C VAL A 140 -2.60 -0.23 -10.38
N LEU A 141 -2.93 0.25 -9.18
CA LEU A 141 -3.73 1.47 -9.03
C LEU A 141 -2.94 2.73 -9.36
N ILE A 142 -1.72 2.87 -8.84
CA ILE A 142 -0.87 4.05 -9.12
C ILE A 142 -0.58 4.18 -10.63
N PRO A 143 -0.12 3.13 -11.34
CA PRO A 143 0.06 3.21 -12.80
C PRO A 143 -1.23 3.49 -13.57
N LEU A 144 -2.38 2.98 -13.08
CA LEU A 144 -3.68 3.25 -13.71
C LEU A 144 -4.10 4.72 -13.57
N ILE A 145 -3.83 5.34 -12.43
CA ILE A 145 -4.06 6.79 -12.22
C ILE A 145 -3.21 7.59 -13.19
N GLU A 146 -1.92 7.27 -13.32
CA GLU A 146 -0.99 7.92 -14.26
C GLU A 146 -1.48 7.76 -15.71
N GLU A 147 -2.05 6.59 -16.05
CA GLU A 147 -2.63 6.35 -17.37
C GLU A 147 -3.87 7.23 -17.61
N ILE A 148 -4.79 7.32 -16.65
CA ILE A 148 -6.00 8.18 -16.75
C ILE A 148 -5.59 9.65 -16.93
N GLU A 149 -4.61 10.13 -16.17
CA GLU A 149 -4.09 11.49 -16.30
C GLU A 149 -3.46 11.73 -17.68
N SER A 150 -2.65 10.80 -18.15
CA SER A 150 -2.01 10.84 -19.48
C SER A 150 -3.05 10.85 -20.60
N LEU A 151 -4.12 10.04 -20.49
CA LEU A 151 -5.21 10.01 -21.46
C LEU A 151 -5.98 11.33 -21.49
N GLY A 152 -6.25 11.96 -20.34
CA GLY A 152 -6.89 13.26 -20.24
C GLY A 152 -6.01 14.37 -20.82
N TYR A 153 -4.73 14.42 -20.43
CA TYR A 153 -3.77 15.40 -20.93
C TYR A 153 -3.60 15.31 -22.46
N SER A 154 -3.51 14.09 -22.98
CA SER A 154 -3.40 13.85 -24.45
C SER A 154 -4.75 13.99 -25.19
N LYS A 155 -5.83 14.39 -24.52
CA LYS A 155 -7.19 14.51 -25.06
C LYS A 155 -7.74 13.23 -25.72
N LYS A 156 -7.22 12.06 -25.31
CA LYS A 156 -7.74 10.75 -25.76
C LYS A 156 -9.03 10.36 -25.04
N ILE A 157 -9.28 10.95 -23.89
CA ILE A 157 -10.58 10.95 -23.22
C ILE A 157 -11.00 12.38 -22.94
N ASP A 158 -12.30 12.64 -22.96
CA ASP A 158 -12.86 13.95 -22.60
C ASP A 158 -12.89 14.16 -21.08
N LEU A 159 -13.08 15.41 -20.66
CA LEU A 159 -13.09 15.78 -19.25
C LEU A 159 -14.20 15.06 -18.46
N GLY A 160 -15.37 14.83 -19.07
CA GLY A 160 -16.48 14.11 -18.42
C GLY A 160 -16.09 12.66 -18.12
N THR A 161 -15.51 11.96 -19.11
CA THR A 161 -14.99 10.60 -18.95
C THR A 161 -13.88 10.55 -17.89
N GLN A 162 -12.96 11.52 -17.90
CA GLN A 162 -11.91 11.61 -16.89
C GLN A 162 -12.49 11.79 -15.49
N THR A 163 -13.48 12.68 -15.34
CA THR A 163 -14.18 12.90 -14.08
C THR A 163 -14.90 11.65 -13.61
N THR A 164 -15.55 10.90 -14.52
CA THR A 164 -16.20 9.63 -14.20
C THR A 164 -15.19 8.60 -13.66
N CYS A 165 -14.04 8.47 -14.31
CA CYS A 165 -12.95 7.61 -13.81
C CYS A 165 -12.52 8.00 -12.40
N TYR A 166 -12.42 9.29 -12.15
CA TYR A 166 -12.01 9.79 -10.84
C TYR A 166 -13.05 9.53 -9.75
N ASN A 167 -14.32 9.68 -10.03
CA ASN A 167 -15.39 9.38 -9.09
C ASN A 167 -15.40 7.87 -8.74
N ALA A 168 -15.35 7.01 -9.76
CA ALA A 168 -15.29 5.55 -9.56
C ALA A 168 -14.05 5.12 -8.73
N LEU A 169 -12.90 5.74 -9.00
CA LEU A 169 -11.68 5.53 -8.22
C LEU A 169 -11.85 6.00 -6.77
N GLN A 170 -12.49 7.15 -6.55
CA GLN A 170 -12.77 7.69 -5.22
C GLN A 170 -13.66 6.73 -4.42
N ASP A 171 -14.70 6.20 -5.04
CA ASP A 171 -15.62 5.25 -4.41
C ASP A 171 -14.90 3.94 -4.05
N LEU A 172 -14.04 3.44 -4.95
CA LEU A 172 -13.22 2.26 -4.69
C LEU A 172 -12.28 2.49 -3.50
N LEU A 173 -11.60 3.64 -3.42
CA LEU A 173 -10.70 3.97 -2.31
C LEU A 173 -11.46 4.12 -0.98
N ASN A 174 -12.66 4.69 -0.99
CA ASN A 174 -13.50 4.79 0.20
C ASN A 174 -13.90 3.42 0.73
N LEU A 175 -14.31 2.47 -0.12
CA LEU A 175 -14.61 1.09 0.27
C LEU A 175 -13.40 0.39 0.93
N ILE A 176 -12.20 0.66 0.43
CA ILE A 176 -10.96 0.13 1.00
C ILE A 176 -10.70 0.67 2.41
N LEU A 177 -10.97 1.96 2.64
CA LEU A 177 -10.78 2.61 3.94
C LEU A 177 -11.69 2.02 5.02
N GLU A 178 -12.92 1.66 4.68
CA GLU A 178 -13.90 1.11 5.63
C GLU A 178 -13.53 -0.29 6.15
N THR A 179 -12.73 -1.05 5.39
CA THR A 179 -12.43 -2.46 5.69
C THR A 179 -11.20 -2.70 6.58
N ASN A 180 -10.38 -1.68 6.87
CA ASN A 180 -9.07 -1.87 7.50
C ASN A 180 -8.91 -1.10 8.82
N SER A 181 -9.39 -1.66 9.94
CA SER A 181 -9.07 -1.14 11.28
C SER A 181 -8.13 -2.09 12.05
N THR A 182 -6.89 -1.68 12.29
CA THR A 182 -5.92 -2.41 13.12
C THR A 182 -5.64 -1.68 14.44
N ASN A 183 -5.35 -2.46 15.52
CA ASN A 183 -5.16 -1.96 16.90
C ASN A 183 -3.72 -1.49 17.19
N LEU A 184 -3.08 -0.72 16.31
CA LEU A 184 -1.75 -0.12 16.55
C LEU A 184 -1.88 1.26 17.24
N LYS A 185 -0.78 1.76 17.83
CA LYS A 185 -0.74 3.12 18.39
C LYS A 185 -1.08 4.13 17.28
N LYS A 186 -2.28 4.70 17.38
CA LYS A 186 -2.83 5.62 16.39
C LYS A 186 -2.08 6.94 16.41
N LYS A 187 -1.41 7.27 15.33
CA LYS A 187 -0.89 8.61 15.07
C LYS A 187 -1.96 9.45 14.38
N LYS A 188 -2.00 10.74 14.70
CA LYS A 188 -2.86 11.71 14.03
C LYS A 188 -2.06 12.35 12.90
N ILE A 189 -2.53 12.19 11.68
CA ILE A 189 -1.83 12.65 10.48
C ILE A 189 -2.74 13.60 9.73
N LEU A 190 -2.22 14.76 9.38
CA LEU A 190 -2.92 15.72 8.55
C LEU A 190 -2.33 15.70 7.15
N ILE A 191 -3.17 15.56 6.12
CA ILE A 191 -2.80 15.64 4.71
C ILE A 191 -3.42 16.90 4.14
N CYS A 192 -2.64 17.71 3.45
CA CYS A 192 -3.13 18.90 2.77
C CYS A 192 -2.41 19.14 1.44
N VAL A 193 -2.96 20.05 0.67
CA VAL A 193 -2.39 20.53 -0.59
C VAL A 193 -2.30 22.05 -0.57
N PRO A 194 -1.39 22.68 -1.32
CA PRO A 194 -1.34 24.13 -1.43
C PRO A 194 -2.58 24.69 -2.12
N TYR A 195 -2.88 25.95 -1.85
CA TYR A 195 -3.98 26.63 -2.56
C TYR A 195 -3.72 26.62 -4.07
N GLY A 196 -4.76 26.25 -4.84
CA GLY A 196 -4.70 26.07 -6.29
C GLY A 196 -4.48 24.61 -6.73
N GLU A 197 -4.06 23.73 -5.84
CA GLU A 197 -3.88 22.32 -6.16
C GLU A 197 -5.23 21.57 -6.14
N GLN A 198 -5.58 20.99 -7.29
CA GLN A 198 -6.83 20.25 -7.47
C GLN A 198 -6.59 18.72 -7.53
N HIS A 199 -5.33 18.30 -7.69
CA HIS A 199 -4.98 16.91 -7.78
C HIS A 199 -5.01 16.25 -6.39
N THR A 200 -5.96 15.37 -6.17
CA THR A 200 -6.20 14.76 -4.85
C THR A 200 -5.94 13.28 -4.78
N PHE A 201 -5.60 12.62 -5.92
CA PHE A 201 -5.41 11.18 -5.93
C PHE A 201 -4.24 10.73 -5.07
N GLY A 202 -3.09 11.39 -5.18
CA GLY A 202 -1.94 11.11 -4.34
C GLY A 202 -2.27 11.19 -2.85
N THR A 203 -3.07 12.20 -2.45
CA THR A 203 -3.52 12.37 -1.06
C THR A 203 -4.50 11.28 -0.63
N LYS A 204 -5.39 10.82 -1.52
CA LYS A 204 -6.34 9.73 -1.23
C LYS A 204 -5.66 8.36 -1.11
N VAL A 205 -4.72 8.06 -2.00
CA VAL A 205 -3.90 6.85 -1.90
C VAL A 205 -3.10 6.84 -0.60
N LEU A 206 -2.48 7.98 -0.24
CA LEU A 206 -1.73 8.12 1.01
C LEU A 206 -2.65 7.97 2.23
N GLU A 207 -3.83 8.58 2.22
CA GLU A 207 -4.86 8.44 3.25
C GLU A 207 -5.23 6.96 3.44
N SER A 208 -5.49 6.24 2.34
CA SER A 208 -5.81 4.82 2.36
C SER A 208 -4.69 3.98 2.98
N GLN A 209 -3.45 4.21 2.55
CA GLN A 209 -2.28 3.49 3.08
C GLN A 209 -2.05 3.76 4.57
N LEU A 210 -2.14 5.02 5.00
CA LEU A 210 -1.92 5.38 6.40
C LEU A 210 -3.05 4.90 7.30
N SER A 211 -4.30 4.97 6.84
CA SER A 211 -5.48 4.48 7.59
C SER A 211 -5.46 2.97 7.73
N SER A 212 -5.02 2.22 6.70
CA SER A 212 -4.89 0.76 6.75
C SER A 212 -3.89 0.29 7.82
N THR A 213 -2.96 1.15 8.22
CA THR A 213 -2.01 0.89 9.32
C THR A 213 -2.52 1.39 10.69
N GLY A 214 -3.79 1.77 10.78
CA GLY A 214 -4.47 2.15 12.03
C GLY A 214 -4.27 3.60 12.46
N ASN A 215 -3.67 4.47 11.64
CA ASN A 215 -3.54 5.89 11.94
C ASN A 215 -4.88 6.63 11.75
N ILE A 216 -5.02 7.77 12.44
CA ILE A 216 -6.12 8.71 12.25
C ILE A 216 -5.67 9.73 11.22
N VAL A 217 -6.32 9.79 10.07
CA VAL A 217 -5.93 10.68 8.96
C VAL A 217 -7.00 11.75 8.74
N TYR A 218 -6.55 13.01 8.74
CA TYR A 218 -7.36 14.17 8.38
C TYR A 218 -6.91 14.67 7.00
N ASN A 219 -7.66 14.33 5.97
CA ASN A 219 -7.35 14.75 4.61
C ASN A 219 -8.13 16.02 4.26
N LEU A 220 -7.40 17.14 4.15
CA LEU A 220 -7.97 18.47 3.85
C LEU A 220 -7.87 18.85 2.37
N SER A 221 -7.62 17.89 1.48
CA SER A 221 -7.63 18.14 0.02
C SER A 221 -9.03 17.99 -0.57
N PRO A 222 -9.38 18.74 -1.64
CA PRO A 222 -8.72 19.91 -2.21
C PRO A 222 -9.16 21.25 -1.58
N PHE A 223 -8.59 22.37 -2.06
CA PHE A 223 -9.10 23.75 -1.86
C PHE A 223 -9.15 24.27 -0.43
N THR A 224 -8.49 23.66 0.54
CA THR A 224 -8.54 24.16 1.90
C THR A 224 -7.63 25.39 2.06
N PRO A 225 -8.18 26.55 2.44
CA PRO A 225 -7.38 27.75 2.72
C PRO A 225 -6.41 27.50 3.86
N ILE A 226 -5.26 28.22 3.83
CA ILE A 226 -4.25 28.05 4.87
C ILE A 226 -4.76 28.37 6.28
N SER A 227 -5.69 29.33 6.41
CA SER A 227 -6.35 29.63 7.70
C SER A 227 -7.04 28.40 8.28
N SER A 228 -7.81 27.70 7.45
CA SER A 228 -8.53 26.48 7.87
C SER A 228 -7.59 25.30 8.10
N ILE A 229 -6.47 25.22 7.36
CA ILE A 229 -5.41 24.25 7.67
C ILE A 229 -4.84 24.53 9.07
N MET A 230 -4.54 25.79 9.39
CA MET A 230 -4.01 26.20 10.70
C MET A 230 -5.02 25.90 11.83
N GLU A 231 -6.31 26.20 11.62
CA GLU A 231 -7.39 25.86 12.56
C GLU A 231 -7.48 24.34 12.79
N SER A 232 -7.37 23.56 11.71
CA SER A 232 -7.37 22.10 11.81
C SER A 232 -6.15 21.55 12.54
N ILE A 233 -4.98 22.18 12.40
CA ILE A 233 -3.78 21.82 13.17
C ILE A 233 -4.02 22.06 14.67
N GLU A 234 -4.58 23.20 15.03
CA GLU A 234 -4.89 23.54 16.45
C GLU A 234 -5.92 22.57 17.04
N TYR A 235 -6.99 22.28 16.30
CA TYR A 235 -8.06 21.44 16.79
C TYR A 235 -7.68 19.96 16.91
N ASN A 236 -6.99 19.43 15.90
CA ASN A 236 -6.68 17.99 15.82
C ASN A 236 -5.35 17.63 16.47
N ASN A 237 -4.43 18.60 16.59
CA ASN A 237 -3.07 18.39 17.11
C ASN A 237 -2.36 17.20 16.45
N PRO A 238 -2.07 17.27 15.11
CA PRO A 238 -1.49 16.16 14.37
C PRO A 238 -0.03 15.90 14.78
N ASP A 239 0.37 14.62 14.76
CA ASP A 239 1.76 14.21 14.99
C ASP A 239 2.67 14.49 13.78
N CYS A 240 2.08 14.60 12.58
CA CYS A 240 2.79 14.84 11.32
C CYS A 240 1.85 15.47 10.28
N ILE A 241 2.41 16.27 9.38
CA ILE A 241 1.69 16.88 8.26
C ILE A 241 2.30 16.41 6.94
N PHE A 242 1.46 15.96 6.01
CA PHE A 242 1.84 15.68 4.63
C PHE A 242 1.34 16.78 3.72
N VAL A 243 2.23 17.28 2.85
CA VAL A 243 1.90 18.27 1.82
C VAL A 243 2.14 17.62 0.46
N SER A 244 1.09 17.48 -0.34
CA SER A 244 1.17 16.93 -1.70
C SER A 244 1.11 18.03 -2.74
N ILE A 245 2.04 18.03 -3.70
CA ILE A 245 2.15 19.04 -4.75
C ILE A 245 2.33 18.33 -6.09
N THR A 246 1.35 18.46 -6.98
CA THR A 246 1.37 17.83 -8.29
C THR A 246 1.86 18.75 -9.39
N LEU A 247 1.45 20.03 -9.35
CA LEU A 247 1.78 21.02 -10.36
C LEU A 247 2.95 21.91 -9.92
N ASP A 248 3.91 22.12 -10.82
CA ASP A 248 5.09 22.98 -10.58
C ASP A 248 4.71 24.43 -10.23
N GLU A 249 3.62 24.93 -10.80
CA GLU A 249 3.06 26.27 -10.53
C GLU A 249 2.63 26.45 -9.05
N ASN A 250 2.35 25.36 -8.34
CA ASN A 250 1.95 25.38 -6.94
C ASN A 250 3.12 25.32 -5.94
N ILE A 251 4.36 25.15 -6.42
CA ILE A 251 5.57 25.06 -5.58
C ILE A 251 5.72 26.28 -4.66
N LEU A 252 5.60 27.49 -5.22
CA LEU A 252 5.75 28.70 -4.43
C LEU A 252 4.65 28.86 -3.36
N SER A 253 3.43 28.49 -3.71
CA SER A 253 2.29 28.47 -2.77
C SER A 253 2.54 27.48 -1.64
N ALA A 254 3.05 26.30 -1.97
CA ALA A 254 3.39 25.26 -1.00
C ALA A 254 4.51 25.70 -0.05
N LYS A 255 5.60 26.30 -0.55
CA LYS A 255 6.71 26.80 0.26
C LYS A 255 6.23 27.87 1.26
N ARG A 256 5.37 28.80 0.81
CA ARG A 256 4.77 29.82 1.69
C ARG A 256 3.87 29.21 2.76
N MET A 257 3.11 28.18 2.41
CA MET A 257 2.23 27.47 3.35
C MET A 257 3.09 26.75 4.41
N ILE A 258 4.12 26.01 3.99
CA ILE A 258 5.03 25.29 4.88
C ILE A 258 5.75 26.25 5.83
N GLN A 259 6.23 27.39 5.31
CA GLN A 259 6.86 28.42 6.14
C GLN A 259 5.90 28.92 7.23
N LYS A 260 4.67 29.27 6.89
CA LYS A 260 3.67 29.73 7.87
C LYS A 260 3.36 28.68 8.94
N ILE A 261 3.32 27.40 8.55
CA ILE A 261 3.10 26.30 9.52
C ILE A 261 4.31 26.19 10.45
N ASN A 262 5.54 26.20 9.90
CA ASN A 262 6.77 26.09 10.68
C ASN A 262 7.00 27.27 11.62
N ASP A 263 6.56 28.47 11.24
CA ASP A 263 6.67 29.69 12.09
C ASP A 263 5.83 29.56 13.36
N LYS A 264 4.75 28.77 13.33
CA LYS A 264 3.82 28.67 14.47
C LYS A 264 3.87 27.32 15.19
N TYR A 265 4.19 26.23 14.48
CA TYR A 265 4.12 24.87 15.03
C TYR A 265 5.43 24.10 14.82
N ALA A 266 5.83 23.33 15.83
CA ALA A 266 6.99 22.43 15.77
C ALA A 266 6.58 21.02 15.34
N ILE A 267 5.71 20.89 14.32
CA ILE A 267 5.20 19.62 13.79
C ILE A 267 6.05 19.19 12.60
N PRO A 268 6.46 17.90 12.48
CA PRO A 268 7.14 17.40 11.30
C PRO A 268 6.28 17.56 10.05
N ILE A 269 6.88 18.09 8.97
CA ILE A 269 6.23 18.22 7.68
C ILE A 269 6.96 17.34 6.67
N ILE A 270 6.22 16.54 5.93
CA ILE A 270 6.71 15.69 4.83
C ILE A 270 6.09 16.20 3.54
N VAL A 271 6.93 16.52 2.56
CA VAL A 271 6.52 17.05 1.26
C VAL A 271 6.67 15.96 0.20
N GLY A 272 5.67 15.78 -0.64
CA GLY A 272 5.69 14.84 -1.74
C GLY A 272 4.83 15.29 -2.93
N GLY A 273 4.81 14.48 -3.98
CA GLY A 273 4.07 14.75 -5.20
C GLY A 273 4.98 14.97 -6.41
N GLN A 274 4.37 15.06 -7.60
CA GLN A 274 5.09 15.12 -8.88
C GLN A 274 6.03 16.32 -8.97
N ALA A 275 5.56 17.50 -8.55
CA ALA A 275 6.32 18.74 -8.63
C ALA A 275 7.60 18.73 -7.76
N VAL A 276 7.61 17.97 -6.68
CA VAL A 276 8.77 17.89 -5.77
C VAL A 276 9.95 17.16 -6.41
N LYS A 277 9.72 16.30 -7.42
CA LYS A 277 10.78 15.57 -8.15
C LYS A 277 11.74 16.49 -8.87
N ASN A 278 11.23 17.61 -9.36
CA ASN A 278 11.93 18.51 -10.25
C ASN A 278 12.55 19.70 -9.48
N ASP A 279 12.24 19.84 -8.20
CA ASP A 279 12.69 20.97 -7.38
C ASP A 279 13.83 20.54 -6.44
N SER A 280 15.04 21.01 -6.75
CA SER A 280 16.26 20.80 -5.94
C SER A 280 16.39 21.79 -4.76
N GLU A 281 15.44 22.69 -4.57
CA GLU A 281 15.50 23.71 -3.53
C GLU A 281 15.15 23.16 -2.14
N ASN A 282 15.58 23.88 -1.11
CA ASN A 282 15.31 23.56 0.29
C ASN A 282 13.82 23.81 0.62
N TRP A 283 13.14 22.76 1.08
CA TRP A 283 11.71 22.79 1.41
C TRP A 283 11.42 23.18 2.88
N ASN A 284 12.41 23.34 3.75
CA ASN A 284 12.20 23.41 5.21
C ASN A 284 11.27 22.29 5.74
N ALA A 285 11.31 21.15 5.09
CA ALA A 285 10.48 19.97 5.34
C ALA A 285 11.24 18.73 4.86
N SER A 286 10.83 17.56 5.29
CA SER A 286 11.40 16.30 4.79
C SER A 286 10.77 15.94 3.45
N ILE A 287 11.59 15.50 2.48
CA ILE A 287 11.10 15.09 1.17
C ILE A 287 10.67 13.62 1.25
N GLY A 288 9.37 13.38 1.04
CA GLY A 288 8.73 12.06 1.12
C GLY A 288 8.65 11.31 -0.21
N GLN A 289 9.44 11.70 -1.21
CA GLN A 289 9.35 11.19 -2.56
C GLN A 289 9.94 9.80 -2.72
N ASN A 290 9.25 8.92 -3.46
CA ASN A 290 9.65 7.52 -3.68
C ASN A 290 9.92 6.74 -2.37
N LEU A 291 9.37 7.20 -1.24
CA LEU A 291 9.47 6.49 0.00
C LEU A 291 8.44 5.35 0.02
N SER A 292 8.91 4.14 0.37
CA SER A 292 7.98 3.07 0.70
C SER A 292 7.15 3.42 1.94
N LEU A 293 5.94 2.84 2.05
CA LEU A 293 5.09 3.03 3.23
C LEU A 293 5.86 2.78 4.54
N ALA A 294 6.72 1.76 4.58
CA ALA A 294 7.55 1.46 5.74
C ALA A 294 8.50 2.61 6.12
N LYS A 295 9.09 3.31 5.13
CA LYS A 295 9.92 4.50 5.38
C LYS A 295 9.08 5.67 5.86
N ILE A 296 7.91 5.90 5.25
CA ILE A 296 6.96 6.94 5.69
C ILE A 296 6.55 6.70 7.15
N LEU A 297 6.19 5.47 7.52
CA LEU A 297 5.82 5.14 8.89
C LEU A 297 6.98 5.35 9.88
N LYS A 298 8.24 5.07 9.49
CA LYS A 298 9.42 5.38 10.30
C LYS A 298 9.59 6.89 10.49
N LEU A 299 9.41 7.69 9.43
CA LEU A 299 9.46 9.15 9.52
C LEU A 299 8.41 9.70 10.49
N ILE A 300 7.19 9.17 10.45
CA ILE A 300 6.10 9.57 11.36
C ILE A 300 6.43 9.22 12.83
N GLN A 301 7.20 8.16 13.07
CA GLN A 301 7.59 7.71 14.41
C GLN A 301 8.80 8.45 14.97
N SER A 302 9.64 9.02 14.13
CA SER A 302 10.84 9.74 14.52
C SER A 302 10.52 11.16 15.03
N LYS A 303 11.41 11.70 15.90
CA LYS A 303 11.28 13.10 16.34
C LYS A 303 11.72 14.05 15.21
N LYS A 304 11.22 15.30 15.20
CA LYS A 304 11.53 16.30 14.16
C LYS A 304 13.05 16.44 13.88
N SER A 305 13.89 16.30 14.90
CA SER A 305 15.35 16.35 14.76
C SER A 305 15.99 15.17 14.05
N GLU A 306 15.31 14.00 14.02
CA GLU A 306 15.80 12.77 13.38
C GLU A 306 15.35 12.70 11.92
N ILE A 307 14.22 13.35 11.59
CA ILE A 307 13.64 13.33 10.24
C ILE A 307 14.58 14.03 9.25
N LEU A 308 15.26 15.09 9.65
CA LEU A 308 16.23 15.81 8.81
C LEU A 308 17.53 15.03 8.51
N GLN A 309 17.78 13.91 9.21
CA GLN A 309 18.97 13.05 9.00
C GLN A 309 18.67 11.79 8.17
N ILE A 310 17.41 11.48 7.88
CA ILE A 310 16.99 10.24 7.21
C ILE A 310 16.69 10.45 5.70
N VAL A 311 16.71 11.70 5.23
CA VAL A 311 16.43 12.11 3.83
C VAL A 311 17.70 12.34 3.05
#